data_5d18a0e82f0077f7c48a9efb9b1597f8
#
_entry.id   5d18a0e82f0077f7c48a9efb9b1597f8
#
_cell.length_a   1.000
_cell.length_b   1.000
_cell.length_c   1.000
_cell.angle_alpha   90.00
_cell.angle_beta   90.00
_cell.angle_gamma   90.00
#
_symmetry.space_group_name_H-M   'P 1'
#
loop_
_entity.id
_entity.type
_entity.pdbx_description
1 polymer ?
#
loop_
_entity_poly.entity_id
_entity_poly.type
_entity_poly.pdbx_seq_one_letter_code
_entity_poly.pdbx_strand_id
1 'polypeptide(L)'
;IGRIEHGFRMRPDLVATDNARNPRDYFGHIYFDSCVHDDAALRYLIDVAGIDSVMLGTDYPFPLGEQEPGSGIIALKLSNVEQSRLFHGTALEWLNLPYSRFAQDDTE
;
A
#
# COMPACT_ATOMS: atom_id res chain seq x y z
N ILE A 1 -12.69 -4.81 3.45
CA ILE A 1 -13.06 -3.75 4.41
C ILE A 1 -14.57 -3.50 4.46
N GLY A 2 -15.27 -3.47 3.34
CA GLY A 2 -16.71 -3.19 3.32
C GLY A 2 -17.53 -4.14 4.19
N ARG A 3 -17.23 -5.44 4.17
CA ARG A 3 -17.90 -6.42 5.02
C ARG A 3 -17.63 -6.18 6.51
N ILE A 4 -16.41 -5.84 6.88
CA ILE A 4 -16.03 -5.57 8.26
C ILE A 4 -16.74 -4.31 8.78
N GLU A 5 -16.73 -3.25 7.97
CA GLU A 5 -17.42 -2.00 8.29
C GLU A 5 -18.95 -2.20 8.42
N HIS A 6 -19.54 -2.99 7.52
CA HIS A 6 -20.96 -3.34 7.60
C HIS A 6 -21.26 -4.11 8.89
N GLY A 7 -20.44 -5.09 9.25
CA GLY A 7 -20.57 -5.82 10.52
C GLY A 7 -20.46 -4.90 11.73
N PHE A 8 -19.54 -3.95 11.70
CA PHE A 8 -19.37 -2.94 12.74
C PHE A 8 -20.65 -2.10 12.96
N ARG A 9 -21.31 -1.72 11.86
CA ARG A 9 -22.57 -0.93 11.92
C ARG A 9 -23.77 -1.76 12.37
N MET A 10 -23.87 -2.99 11.88
CA MET A 10 -25.07 -3.83 12.08
C MET A 10 -25.00 -4.69 13.35
N ARG A 11 -23.83 -5.09 13.77
CA ARG A 11 -23.57 -5.93 14.93
C ARG A 11 -22.41 -5.42 15.77
N PRO A 12 -22.50 -4.17 16.29
CA PRO A 12 -21.47 -3.61 17.16
C PRO A 12 -21.26 -4.45 18.43
N ASP A 13 -22.29 -5.14 18.89
CA ASP A 13 -22.23 -6.10 20.00
C ASP A 13 -21.21 -7.25 19.78
N LEU A 14 -20.92 -7.58 18.53
CA LEU A 14 -19.93 -8.62 18.16
C LEU A 14 -18.62 -8.06 17.63
N VAL A 15 -18.67 -6.95 16.89
CA VAL A 15 -17.52 -6.44 16.11
C VAL A 15 -16.82 -5.28 16.81
N ALA A 16 -17.50 -4.54 17.66
CA ALA A 16 -16.97 -3.38 18.39
C ALA A 16 -16.64 -3.67 19.86
N THR A 17 -16.45 -4.93 20.24
CA THR A 17 -16.20 -5.35 21.62
C THR A 17 -14.85 -4.88 22.15
N ASP A 18 -13.79 -5.11 21.39
CA ASP A 18 -12.41 -4.76 21.77
C ASP A 18 -11.99 -3.40 21.26
N ASN A 19 -12.65 -2.91 20.19
CA ASN A 19 -12.34 -1.65 19.54
C ASN A 19 -13.62 -0.96 19.07
N ALA A 20 -13.91 0.19 19.67
CA ALA A 20 -15.11 0.97 19.40
C ALA A 20 -14.99 1.87 18.14
N ARG A 21 -13.81 1.92 17.47
CA ARG A 21 -13.64 2.70 16.24
C ARG A 21 -14.12 1.93 15.01
N ASN A 22 -14.70 2.65 14.05
CA ASN A 22 -15.01 2.09 12.76
C ASN A 22 -13.70 1.58 12.11
N PRO A 23 -13.64 0.31 11.64
CA PRO A 23 -12.44 -0.24 11.00
C PRO A 23 -11.90 0.60 9.84
N ARG A 24 -12.76 1.29 9.10
CA ARG A 24 -12.33 2.17 8.00
C ARG A 24 -11.52 3.37 8.47
N ASP A 25 -11.72 3.83 9.70
CA ASP A 25 -11.00 4.99 10.27
C ASP A 25 -9.51 4.68 10.50
N TYR A 26 -9.10 3.41 10.41
CA TYR A 26 -7.68 3.01 10.48
C TYR A 26 -6.93 3.15 9.16
N PHE A 27 -7.62 3.34 8.05
CA PHE A 27 -6.95 3.65 6.78
C PHE A 27 -6.23 5.00 6.89
N GLY A 28 -4.99 5.06 6.38
CA GLY A 28 -4.07 6.16 6.66
C GLY A 28 -3.12 5.91 7.83
N HIS A 29 -3.42 4.91 8.67
CA HIS A 29 -2.53 4.43 9.75
C HIS A 29 -1.98 3.03 9.47
N ILE A 30 -2.53 2.34 8.48
CA ILE A 30 -2.11 1.01 8.03
C ILE A 30 -1.53 1.16 6.64
N TYR A 31 -0.38 0.52 6.41
CA TYR A 31 0.29 0.50 5.12
C TYR A 31 0.22 -0.89 4.51
N PHE A 32 0.25 -0.93 3.19
CA PHE A 32 0.13 -2.14 2.38
C PHE A 32 1.26 -2.18 1.36
N ASP A 33 1.64 -3.38 0.95
CA ASP A 33 2.56 -3.54 -0.17
C ASP A 33 1.85 -3.93 -1.48
N SER A 34 2.59 -3.87 -2.58
CA SER A 34 2.09 -4.13 -3.92
C SER A 34 2.18 -5.61 -4.35
N CYS A 35 2.63 -6.51 -3.47
CA CYS A 35 2.88 -7.92 -3.81
C CYS A 35 1.58 -8.74 -3.84
N VAL A 36 0.68 -8.40 -4.75
CA VAL A 36 -0.65 -9.03 -4.89
C VAL A 36 -0.79 -9.90 -6.14
N HIS A 37 0.20 -9.90 -7.04
CA HIS A 37 0.28 -10.73 -8.26
C HIS A 37 -0.91 -10.61 -9.22
N ASP A 38 -1.65 -9.50 -9.16
CA ASP A 38 -2.81 -9.23 -10.01
C ASP A 38 -3.01 -7.72 -10.16
N ASP A 39 -3.04 -7.23 -11.40
CA ASP A 39 -3.12 -5.79 -11.69
C ASP A 39 -4.45 -5.19 -11.23
N ALA A 40 -5.55 -5.92 -11.36
CA ALA A 40 -6.87 -5.46 -10.92
C ALA A 40 -6.94 -5.40 -9.39
N ALA A 41 -6.33 -6.37 -8.69
CA ALA A 41 -6.24 -6.37 -7.23
C ALA A 41 -5.39 -5.21 -6.72
N LEU A 42 -4.25 -4.90 -7.39
CA LEU A 42 -3.42 -3.77 -7.03
C LEU A 42 -4.15 -2.43 -7.24
N ARG A 43 -4.86 -2.28 -8.36
CA ARG A 43 -5.68 -1.10 -8.62
C ARG A 43 -6.76 -0.93 -7.55
N TYR A 44 -7.46 -1.98 -7.22
CA TYR A 44 -8.47 -1.98 -6.17
C TYR A 44 -7.87 -1.60 -4.79
N LEU A 45 -6.71 -2.15 -4.46
CA LEU A 45 -6.00 -1.83 -3.22
C LEU A 45 -5.68 -0.33 -3.14
N ILE A 46 -5.16 0.26 -4.23
CA ILE A 46 -4.86 1.69 -4.30
C ILE A 46 -6.14 2.53 -4.16
N ASP A 47 -7.22 2.14 -4.81
CA ASP A 47 -8.50 2.85 -4.74
C ASP A 47 -9.11 2.82 -3.33
N VAL A 48 -8.97 1.71 -2.63
CA VAL A 48 -9.57 1.52 -1.29
C VAL A 48 -8.70 2.11 -0.17
N ALA A 49 -7.39 1.84 -0.21
CA ALA A 49 -6.46 2.26 0.84
C ALA A 49 -5.91 3.68 0.64
N GLY A 50 -5.89 4.15 -0.61
CA GLY A 50 -5.22 5.38 -1.01
C GLY A 50 -3.77 5.14 -1.41
N ILE A 51 -3.31 5.86 -2.44
CA ILE A 51 -1.96 5.69 -2.99
C ILE A 51 -0.85 6.00 -1.97
N ASP A 52 -1.13 6.85 -1.02
CA ASP A 52 -0.18 7.24 0.04
C ASP A 52 0.00 6.16 1.13
N SER A 53 -0.77 5.08 1.06
CA SER A 53 -0.70 3.96 1.98
C SER A 53 -0.19 2.66 1.34
N VAL A 54 0.16 2.70 0.06
CA VAL A 54 0.66 1.53 -0.68
C VAL A 54 2.11 1.75 -1.10
N MET A 55 2.95 0.73 -0.95
CA MET A 55 4.36 0.77 -1.30
C MET A 55 4.80 -0.50 -2.01
N LEU A 56 5.94 -0.44 -2.70
CA LEU A 56 6.52 -1.60 -3.35
C LEU A 56 6.85 -2.69 -2.33
N GLY A 57 6.36 -3.90 -2.57
CA GLY A 57 6.76 -5.12 -1.89
C GLY A 57 7.09 -6.19 -2.91
N THR A 58 8.10 -7.01 -2.64
CA THR A 58 8.57 -8.03 -3.56
C THR A 58 8.54 -9.45 -3.04
N ASP A 59 8.39 -9.59 -1.73
CA ASP A 59 8.48 -10.88 -1.02
C ASP A 59 9.80 -11.65 -1.29
N TYR A 60 10.86 -10.90 -1.69
CA TYR A 60 12.18 -11.50 -1.87
C TYR A 60 12.73 -12.00 -0.52
N PRO A 61 13.36 -13.16 -0.42
CA PRO A 61 13.75 -14.10 -1.50
C PRO A 61 12.81 -15.29 -1.68
N PHE A 62 11.57 -15.20 -1.27
CA PHE A 62 10.64 -16.33 -1.27
C PHE A 62 10.17 -16.69 -2.69
N PRO A 63 9.82 -17.98 -2.94
CA PRO A 63 9.43 -18.45 -4.28
C PRO A 63 8.17 -17.77 -4.84
N LEU A 64 7.26 -17.30 -3.97
CA LEU A 64 6.06 -16.57 -4.37
C LEU A 64 6.29 -15.07 -4.54
N GLY A 65 7.52 -14.59 -4.35
CA GLY A 65 7.89 -13.20 -4.57
C GLY A 65 7.80 -12.77 -6.04
N GLU A 66 7.83 -11.48 -6.26
CA GLU A 66 7.88 -10.90 -7.62
C GLU A 66 9.21 -11.25 -8.29
N GLN A 67 9.13 -11.87 -9.48
CA GLN A 67 10.31 -12.19 -10.28
C GLN A 67 10.93 -10.94 -10.90
N GLU A 68 10.10 -9.98 -11.26
CA GLU A 68 10.49 -8.66 -11.76
C GLU A 68 9.90 -7.59 -10.83
N PRO A 69 10.65 -7.13 -9.82
CA PRO A 69 10.16 -6.18 -8.84
C PRO A 69 9.56 -4.92 -9.47
N GLY A 70 8.32 -4.59 -9.11
CA GLY A 70 7.63 -3.41 -9.58
C GLY A 70 6.94 -3.54 -10.93
N SER A 71 7.01 -4.69 -11.60
CA SER A 71 6.33 -4.91 -12.90
C SER A 71 4.83 -4.67 -12.83
N GLY A 72 4.16 -5.07 -11.76
CA GLY A 72 2.74 -4.81 -11.51
C GLY A 72 2.43 -3.31 -11.41
N ILE A 73 3.28 -2.54 -10.74
CA ILE A 73 3.14 -1.08 -10.65
C ILE A 73 3.24 -0.43 -12.04
N ILE A 74 4.23 -0.85 -12.83
CA ILE A 74 4.44 -0.35 -14.19
C ILE A 74 3.24 -0.68 -15.08
N ALA A 75 2.69 -1.89 -14.96
CA ALA A 75 1.55 -2.36 -15.74
C ALA A 75 0.28 -1.51 -15.52
N LEU A 76 0.13 -0.88 -14.38
CA LEU A 76 -1.01 0.01 -14.09
C LEU A 76 -1.02 1.29 -14.90
N LYS A 77 0.09 1.68 -15.52
CA LYS A 77 0.24 2.91 -16.32
C LYS A 77 -0.18 4.17 -15.56
N LEU A 78 0.22 4.25 -14.32
CA LEU A 78 0.00 5.42 -13.47
C LEU A 78 0.86 6.60 -13.94
N SER A 79 0.54 7.80 -13.46
CA SER A 79 1.41 8.96 -13.67
C SER A 79 2.78 8.76 -13.02
N ASN A 80 3.81 9.49 -13.48
CA ASN A 80 5.15 9.42 -12.92
C ASN A 80 5.17 9.73 -11.41
N VAL A 81 4.33 10.66 -10.97
CA VAL A 81 4.20 11.03 -9.56
C VAL A 81 3.66 9.87 -8.74
N GLU A 82 2.60 9.22 -9.22
CA GLU A 82 1.98 8.08 -8.57
C GLU A 82 2.91 6.86 -8.56
N GLN A 83 3.61 6.58 -9.66
CA GLN A 83 4.61 5.52 -9.69
C GLN A 83 5.74 5.76 -8.69
N SER A 84 6.28 6.99 -8.65
CA SER A 84 7.32 7.35 -7.67
C SER A 84 6.83 7.18 -6.25
N ARG A 85 5.56 7.49 -6.00
CA ARG A 85 4.93 7.30 -4.70
C ARG A 85 4.95 5.83 -4.28
N LEU A 86 4.54 4.92 -5.18
CA LEU A 86 4.53 3.48 -4.92
C LEU A 86 5.94 2.89 -4.83
N PHE A 87 6.86 3.31 -5.70
CA PHE A 87 8.22 2.76 -5.74
C PHE A 87 9.07 3.11 -4.52
N HIS A 88 8.92 4.31 -3.98
CA HIS A 88 9.76 4.75 -2.86
C HIS A 88 9.12 5.79 -1.94
N GLY A 89 8.27 6.69 -2.44
CA GLY A 89 7.80 7.83 -1.67
C GLY A 89 7.04 7.43 -0.41
N THR A 90 6.10 6.49 -0.51
CA THR A 90 5.34 5.97 0.64
C THR A 90 6.24 5.29 1.66
N ALA A 91 7.19 4.45 1.22
CA ALA A 91 8.12 3.76 2.10
C ALA A 91 9.04 4.73 2.84
N LEU A 92 9.57 5.74 2.14
CA LEU A 92 10.43 6.76 2.74
C LEU A 92 9.69 7.58 3.79
N GLU A 93 8.45 7.96 3.51
CA GLU A 93 7.60 8.68 4.47
C GLU A 93 7.30 7.82 5.70
N TRP A 94 6.91 6.57 5.50
CA TRP A 94 6.65 5.62 6.58
C TRP A 94 7.87 5.39 7.47
N LEU A 95 9.06 5.29 6.86
CA LEU A 95 10.33 5.11 7.56
C LEU A 95 10.90 6.42 8.12
N ASN A 96 10.28 7.56 7.82
CA ASN A 96 10.78 8.89 8.14
C ASN A 96 12.21 9.14 7.63
N LEU A 97 12.48 8.75 6.39
CA LEU A 97 13.77 8.89 5.73
C LEU A 97 13.70 9.94 4.62
N PRO A 98 14.69 10.84 4.51
CA PRO A 98 14.74 11.81 3.43
C PRO A 98 15.14 11.14 2.12
N TYR A 99 14.53 11.57 1.01
CA TYR A 99 14.85 11.09 -0.33
C TYR A 99 16.34 11.29 -0.68
N SER A 100 16.94 12.39 -0.25
CA SER A 100 18.35 12.72 -0.48
C SER A 100 19.34 11.64 0.02
N ARG A 101 18.91 10.82 0.96
CA ARG A 101 19.76 9.70 1.44
C ARG A 101 20.00 8.63 0.37
N PHE A 102 19.10 8.52 -0.61
CA PHE A 102 19.10 7.49 -1.64
C PHE A 102 19.24 8.07 -3.05
N ALA A 103 19.14 9.40 -3.19
CA ALA A 103 19.45 10.06 -4.44
C ALA A 103 20.95 9.86 -4.73
N GLN A 104 21.26 9.28 -5.90
CA GLN A 104 22.63 9.31 -6.40
C GLN A 104 22.95 10.73 -6.80
N ASP A 105 24.09 11.24 -6.38
CA ASP A 105 24.62 12.47 -6.94
C ASP A 105 24.93 12.18 -8.41
N ASP A 106 24.10 12.66 -9.32
CA ASP A 106 24.39 12.70 -10.76
C ASP A 106 25.54 13.72 -10.98
N THR A 107 26.71 13.39 -10.45
CA THR A 107 27.95 14.12 -10.73
C THR A 107 28.87 13.22 -11.53
N GLU A 108 28.67 13.16 -12.87
CA GLU A 108 29.70 13.00 -13.87
C GLU A 108 29.51 14.04 -14.98
#